data_4a0bca2a4664b0eb62ea5603549025eb
#
_entry.id   4a0bca2a4664b0eb62ea5603549025eb
#
_cell.length_a   1.000
_cell.length_b   1.000
_cell.length_c   1.000
_cell.angle_alpha   90.00
_cell.angle_beta   90.00
_cell.angle_gamma   90.00
#
_symmetry.space_group_name_H-M   'P 1'
#
loop_
_entity.id
_entity.type
_entity.pdbx_description
1 polymer ?
#
loop_
_entity_poly.entity_id
_entity_poly.type
_entity_poly.pdbx_seq_one_letter_code
_entity_poly.pdbx_strand_id
1 'polypeptide(L)'
;PKGQYLPVPDNLSLIEAAALPEAVFTVWNNVFIRGNLKPGETLLVHGGSSGIGTTAIQMAKAHGATVIVTAGSADKCAACVKLGADQAINYKEQDFSALLSEIDVVLDMVGSDYVGKNLKVLGDGGRHVSIATMEGAKAEIDIRLIMQKRLILTGSTLRNRSVSEKTELAKNIRETVWPWIEAGMIKPVIYRTFPLTEAARAHAALEQGDHIGKIVLTIQ
;
A
#
# COMPACT_ATOMS: atom_id res chain seq x y z
N PRO A 1 20.45 -7.89 -9.77
CA PRO A 1 20.74 -9.33 -9.73
C PRO A 1 19.76 -10.12 -10.57
N LYS A 2 20.21 -11.19 -11.24
CA LYS A 2 19.46 -11.95 -12.24
C LYS A 2 18.12 -12.52 -11.72
N GLY A 3 18.06 -12.92 -10.45
CA GLY A 3 16.86 -13.49 -9.83
C GLY A 3 15.78 -12.48 -9.45
N GLN A 4 16.01 -11.17 -9.67
CA GLN A 4 15.03 -10.10 -9.33
C GLN A 4 14.33 -9.53 -10.58
N TYR A 5 14.61 -10.07 -11.77
CA TYR A 5 13.91 -9.67 -12.99
C TYR A 5 12.56 -10.36 -13.11
N LEU A 6 11.56 -9.58 -13.46
CA LEU A 6 10.22 -10.04 -13.78
C LEU A 6 9.94 -9.69 -15.24
N PRO A 7 9.24 -10.55 -15.99
CA PRO A 7 8.85 -10.23 -17.35
C PRO A 7 7.88 -9.06 -17.36
N VAL A 8 7.90 -8.26 -18.41
CA VAL A 8 6.84 -7.25 -18.62
C VAL A 8 5.56 -8.02 -19.00
N PRO A 9 4.43 -7.79 -18.29
CA PRO A 9 3.17 -8.39 -18.67
C PRO A 9 2.72 -7.94 -20.07
N ASP A 10 2.25 -8.86 -20.90
CA ASP A 10 1.90 -8.58 -22.31
C ASP A 10 0.76 -7.55 -22.47
N ASN A 11 -0.09 -7.43 -21.46
CA ASN A 11 -1.21 -6.50 -21.42
C ASN A 11 -0.87 -5.09 -20.89
N LEU A 12 0.41 -4.80 -20.60
CA LEU A 12 0.87 -3.51 -20.10
C LEU A 12 1.90 -2.86 -21.03
N SER A 13 1.81 -1.55 -21.15
CA SER A 13 2.87 -0.75 -21.74
C SER A 13 4.12 -0.71 -20.86
N LEU A 14 5.29 -0.36 -21.42
CA LEU A 14 6.53 -0.18 -20.64
C LEU A 14 6.38 0.87 -19.53
N ILE A 15 5.59 1.92 -19.76
CA ILE A 15 5.30 2.96 -18.75
C ILE A 15 4.53 2.35 -17.57
N GLU A 16 3.50 1.58 -17.85
CA GLU A 16 2.71 0.90 -16.82
C GLU A 16 3.58 -0.13 -16.09
N ALA A 17 4.34 -0.94 -16.82
CA ALA A 17 5.24 -1.93 -16.21
C ALA A 17 6.29 -1.28 -15.30
N ALA A 18 6.82 -0.10 -15.64
CA ALA A 18 7.77 0.62 -14.81
C ALA A 18 7.19 1.09 -13.47
N ALA A 19 5.87 1.27 -13.38
CA ALA A 19 5.18 1.68 -12.16
C ALA A 19 4.92 0.55 -11.16
N LEU A 20 5.08 -0.72 -11.57
CA LEU A 20 4.76 -1.90 -10.74
C LEU A 20 5.77 -2.20 -9.63
N PRO A 21 7.11 -2.27 -9.89
CA PRO A 21 8.02 -3.00 -9.00
C PRO A 21 8.00 -2.50 -7.56
N GLU A 22 8.20 -1.21 -7.36
CA GLU A 22 8.28 -0.65 -6.00
C GLU A 22 6.98 -0.88 -5.21
N ALA A 23 5.83 -0.60 -5.85
CA ALA A 23 4.53 -0.70 -5.19
C ALA A 23 4.14 -2.17 -4.93
N VAL A 24 4.29 -3.05 -5.92
CA VAL A 24 3.94 -4.47 -5.79
C VAL A 24 4.83 -5.17 -4.76
N PHE A 25 6.15 -4.93 -4.78
CA PHE A 25 7.06 -5.54 -3.81
C PHE A 25 6.79 -5.06 -2.39
N THR A 26 6.50 -3.77 -2.23
CA THR A 26 6.16 -3.19 -0.91
C THR A 26 4.85 -3.76 -0.38
N VAL A 27 3.80 -3.79 -1.19
CA VAL A 27 2.50 -4.34 -0.78
C VAL A 27 2.61 -5.82 -0.49
N TRP A 28 3.21 -6.62 -1.40
CA TRP A 28 3.35 -8.06 -1.19
C TRP A 28 4.08 -8.40 0.10
N ASN A 29 5.24 -7.77 0.31
CA ASN A 29 6.03 -8.02 1.51
C ASN A 29 5.32 -7.63 2.81
N ASN A 30 4.58 -6.53 2.80
CA ASN A 30 4.03 -5.97 4.03
C ASN A 30 2.60 -6.44 4.32
N VAL A 31 1.73 -6.49 3.32
CA VAL A 31 0.34 -6.90 3.51
C VAL A 31 0.23 -8.43 3.57
N PHE A 32 0.87 -9.14 2.62
CA PHE A 32 0.67 -10.58 2.48
C PHE A 32 1.68 -11.43 3.27
N ILE A 33 2.96 -11.04 3.32
CA ILE A 33 3.94 -11.81 4.09
C ILE A 33 3.91 -11.41 5.57
N ARG A 34 4.08 -10.11 5.90
CA ARG A 34 4.15 -9.65 7.29
C ARG A 34 2.78 -9.52 7.94
N GLY A 35 1.85 -8.88 7.27
CA GLY A 35 0.47 -8.74 7.70
C GLY A 35 -0.31 -10.05 7.61
N ASN A 36 0.20 -11.00 6.81
CA ASN A 36 -0.41 -12.32 6.61
C ASN A 36 -1.92 -12.22 6.34
N LEU A 37 -2.30 -11.22 5.51
CA LEU A 37 -3.69 -10.99 5.12
C LEU A 37 -4.29 -12.25 4.50
N LYS A 38 -5.48 -12.64 4.96
CA LYS A 38 -6.22 -13.80 4.46
C LYS A 38 -7.44 -13.38 3.65
N PRO A 39 -7.94 -14.22 2.74
CA PRO A 39 -9.25 -14.02 2.13
C PRO A 39 -10.33 -13.88 3.21
N GLY A 40 -11.23 -12.90 3.02
CA GLY A 40 -12.29 -12.58 3.96
C GLY A 40 -11.90 -11.62 5.10
N GLU A 41 -10.61 -11.36 5.33
CA GLU A 41 -10.15 -10.37 6.31
C GLU A 41 -10.29 -8.93 5.79
N THR A 42 -10.25 -7.98 6.71
CA THR A 42 -10.34 -6.54 6.45
C THR A 42 -8.97 -5.88 6.53
N LEU A 43 -8.55 -5.24 5.44
CA LEU A 43 -7.34 -4.44 5.34
C LEU A 43 -7.69 -2.94 5.42
N LEU A 44 -7.08 -2.23 6.35
CA LEU A 44 -7.05 -0.76 6.38
C LEU A 44 -5.74 -0.25 5.77
N VAL A 45 -5.84 0.64 4.77
CA VAL A 45 -4.67 1.27 4.12
C VAL A 45 -4.71 2.77 4.31
N HIS A 46 -3.73 3.33 4.99
CA HIS A 46 -3.56 4.78 5.02
C HIS A 46 -2.94 5.28 3.71
N GLY A 47 -3.42 6.43 3.20
CA GLY A 47 -2.97 6.96 1.92
C GLY A 47 -3.42 6.13 0.71
N GLY A 48 -4.69 5.72 0.68
CA GLY A 48 -5.28 4.87 -0.37
C GLY A 48 -5.08 5.37 -1.80
N SER A 49 -4.98 6.69 -2.02
CA SER A 49 -4.76 7.29 -3.34
C SER A 49 -3.28 7.33 -3.77
N SER A 50 -2.33 6.97 -2.91
CA SER A 50 -0.90 6.90 -3.26
C SER A 50 -0.62 5.74 -4.23
N GLY A 51 0.59 5.71 -4.81
CA GLY A 51 0.99 4.58 -5.65
C GLY A 51 1.00 3.24 -4.89
N ILE A 52 1.34 3.24 -3.59
CA ILE A 52 1.22 2.06 -2.74
C ILE A 52 -0.24 1.74 -2.46
N GLY A 53 -1.05 2.76 -2.09
CA GLY A 53 -2.45 2.57 -1.73
C GLY A 53 -3.29 2.02 -2.89
N THR A 54 -3.14 2.59 -4.10
CA THR A 54 -3.86 2.11 -5.30
C THR A 54 -3.49 0.68 -5.68
N THR A 55 -2.24 0.28 -5.43
CA THR A 55 -1.78 -1.09 -5.63
C THR A 55 -2.32 -2.02 -4.54
N ALA A 56 -2.28 -1.59 -3.26
CA ALA A 56 -2.78 -2.38 -2.13
C ALA A 56 -4.28 -2.67 -2.25
N ILE A 57 -5.10 -1.68 -2.66
CA ILE A 57 -6.52 -1.88 -2.93
C ILE A 57 -6.72 -3.05 -3.90
N GLN A 58 -6.12 -2.96 -5.08
CA GLN A 58 -6.33 -3.94 -6.14
C GLN A 58 -5.79 -5.33 -5.76
N MET A 59 -4.60 -5.41 -5.17
CA MET A 59 -4.02 -6.69 -4.74
C MET A 59 -4.85 -7.35 -3.63
N ALA A 60 -5.32 -6.60 -2.64
CA ALA A 60 -6.15 -7.14 -1.56
C ALA A 60 -7.53 -7.58 -2.07
N LYS A 61 -8.13 -6.81 -2.99
CA LYS A 61 -9.39 -7.24 -3.66
C LYS A 61 -9.20 -8.50 -4.49
N ALA A 62 -8.12 -8.61 -5.26
CA ALA A 62 -7.80 -9.83 -6.01
C ALA A 62 -7.59 -11.04 -5.09
N HIS A 63 -7.13 -10.81 -3.86
CA HIS A 63 -6.96 -11.85 -2.83
C HIS A 63 -8.27 -12.24 -2.11
N GLY A 64 -9.36 -11.47 -2.30
CA GLY A 64 -10.65 -11.71 -1.65
C GLY A 64 -10.81 -11.05 -0.27
N ALA A 65 -10.08 -9.97 0.01
CA ALA A 65 -10.20 -9.20 1.25
C ALA A 65 -11.21 -8.05 1.13
N THR A 66 -11.70 -7.57 2.26
CA THR A 66 -12.38 -6.28 2.38
C THR A 66 -11.33 -5.19 2.52
N VAL A 67 -11.49 -4.06 1.82
CA VAL A 67 -10.49 -2.99 1.81
C VAL A 67 -11.11 -1.66 2.22
N ILE A 68 -10.59 -1.10 3.29
CA ILE A 68 -10.92 0.25 3.76
C ILE A 68 -9.68 1.13 3.60
N VAL A 69 -9.86 2.36 3.15
CA VAL A 69 -8.73 3.28 2.98
C VAL A 69 -8.99 4.64 3.62
N THR A 70 -7.92 5.36 3.95
CA THR A 70 -7.99 6.79 4.24
C THR A 70 -7.37 7.58 3.09
N ALA A 71 -7.96 8.71 2.73
CA ALA A 71 -7.46 9.63 1.72
C ALA A 71 -7.76 11.08 2.09
N GLY A 72 -7.12 12.05 1.44
CA GLY A 72 -7.11 13.45 1.88
C GLY A 72 -8.11 14.37 1.17
N SER A 73 -9.04 13.85 0.38
CA SER A 73 -10.13 14.61 -0.24
C SER A 73 -11.25 13.69 -0.73
N ALA A 74 -12.44 14.25 -0.97
CA ALA A 74 -13.58 13.53 -1.51
C ALA A 74 -13.26 12.87 -2.87
N ASP A 75 -12.57 13.58 -3.77
CA ASP A 75 -12.20 13.05 -5.10
C ASP A 75 -11.23 11.85 -4.98
N LYS A 76 -10.28 11.91 -4.05
CA LYS A 76 -9.37 10.80 -3.78
C LYS A 76 -10.10 9.61 -3.18
N CYS A 77 -11.04 9.84 -2.26
CA CYS A 77 -11.89 8.79 -1.73
C CYS A 77 -12.72 8.12 -2.85
N ALA A 78 -13.36 8.91 -3.70
CA ALA A 78 -14.14 8.40 -4.84
C ALA A 78 -13.27 7.58 -5.80
N ALA A 79 -12.04 8.03 -6.07
CA ALA A 79 -11.09 7.27 -6.90
C ALA A 79 -10.69 5.94 -6.26
N CYS A 80 -10.48 5.90 -4.95
CA CYS A 80 -10.18 4.66 -4.23
C CYS A 80 -11.33 3.66 -4.29
N VAL A 81 -12.57 4.12 -4.11
CA VAL A 81 -13.78 3.27 -4.25
C VAL A 81 -13.90 2.74 -5.67
N LYS A 82 -13.66 3.58 -6.70
CA LYS A 82 -13.66 3.14 -8.10
C LYS A 82 -12.60 2.07 -8.40
N LEU A 83 -11.48 2.06 -7.67
CA LEU A 83 -10.43 1.04 -7.77
C LEU A 83 -10.77 -0.26 -7.02
N GLY A 84 -11.88 -0.29 -6.27
CA GLY A 84 -12.36 -1.48 -5.57
C GLY A 84 -12.29 -1.40 -4.05
N ALA A 85 -11.93 -0.26 -3.44
CA ALA A 85 -12.05 -0.11 -2.00
C ALA A 85 -13.53 -0.17 -1.59
N ASP A 86 -13.84 -0.95 -0.56
CA ASP A 86 -15.20 -1.09 -0.04
C ASP A 86 -15.65 0.15 0.73
N GLN A 87 -14.68 0.86 1.35
CA GLN A 87 -14.89 2.13 2.03
C GLN A 87 -13.68 3.04 1.88
N ALA A 88 -13.91 4.34 1.74
CA ALA A 88 -12.87 5.36 1.77
C ALA A 88 -13.27 6.49 2.72
N ILE A 89 -12.37 6.85 3.64
CA ILE A 89 -12.58 7.85 4.69
C ILE A 89 -11.72 9.07 4.39
N ASN A 90 -12.33 10.25 4.31
CA ASN A 90 -11.59 11.51 4.22
C ASN A 90 -11.03 11.87 5.60
N TYR A 91 -9.74 11.62 5.83
CA TYR A 91 -9.11 11.85 7.13
C TYR A 91 -9.03 13.32 7.55
N LYS A 92 -9.31 14.27 6.65
CA LYS A 92 -9.41 15.69 6.97
C LYS A 92 -10.76 16.07 7.60
N GLU A 93 -11.77 15.25 7.40
CA GLU A 93 -13.14 15.50 7.85
C GLU A 93 -13.60 14.51 8.92
N GLN A 94 -13.00 13.32 8.92
CA GLN A 94 -13.45 12.21 9.75
C GLN A 94 -12.29 11.53 10.45
N ASP A 95 -12.44 11.19 11.72
CA ASP A 95 -11.49 10.35 12.45
C ASP A 95 -11.83 8.88 12.22
N PHE A 96 -10.99 8.18 11.46
CA PHE A 96 -11.18 6.76 11.18
C PHE A 96 -11.25 5.90 12.45
N SER A 97 -10.57 6.32 13.53
CA SER A 97 -10.54 5.57 14.78
C SER A 97 -11.86 5.63 15.58
N ALA A 98 -12.74 6.55 15.22
CA ALA A 98 -14.10 6.63 15.76
C ALA A 98 -15.12 5.86 14.90
N LEU A 99 -14.76 5.51 13.66
CA LEU A 99 -15.65 4.89 12.69
C LEU A 99 -15.40 3.39 12.50
N LEU A 100 -14.20 2.93 12.81
CA LEU A 100 -13.76 1.56 12.51
C LEU A 100 -13.49 0.76 13.78
N SER A 101 -13.72 -0.55 13.66
CA SER A 101 -13.35 -1.57 14.63
C SER A 101 -13.13 -2.90 13.90
N GLU A 102 -12.55 -3.87 14.59
CA GLU A 102 -12.37 -5.26 14.09
C GLU A 102 -11.58 -5.32 12.76
N ILE A 103 -10.59 -4.43 12.60
CA ILE A 103 -9.67 -4.47 11.44
C ILE A 103 -8.64 -5.57 11.66
N ASP A 104 -8.41 -6.38 10.65
CA ASP A 104 -7.43 -7.47 10.73
C ASP A 104 -6.01 -7.01 10.45
N VAL A 105 -5.80 -6.21 9.39
CA VAL A 105 -4.48 -5.71 9.00
C VAL A 105 -4.52 -4.22 8.75
N VAL A 106 -3.55 -3.48 9.28
CA VAL A 106 -3.33 -2.06 8.95
C VAL A 106 -2.01 -1.91 8.21
N LEU A 107 -2.04 -1.31 7.02
CA LEU A 107 -0.86 -0.85 6.30
C LEU A 107 -0.66 0.64 6.57
N ASP A 108 0.38 0.97 7.35
CA ASP A 108 0.64 2.33 7.82
C ASP A 108 1.90 2.93 7.19
N MET A 109 1.75 4.08 6.57
CA MET A 109 2.83 4.93 6.07
C MET A 109 2.91 6.28 6.80
N VAL A 110 1.99 6.54 7.73
CA VAL A 110 1.86 7.82 8.43
C VAL A 110 2.74 7.86 9.68
N GLY A 111 2.61 6.86 10.54
CA GLY A 111 3.34 6.81 11.82
C GLY A 111 2.74 7.76 12.87
N SER A 112 3.58 8.21 13.83
CA SER A 112 3.20 9.16 14.89
C SER A 112 1.89 8.74 15.59
N ASP A 113 0.96 9.66 15.80
CA ASP A 113 -0.32 9.43 16.49
C ASP A 113 -1.23 8.40 15.81
N TYR A 114 -1.02 8.14 14.52
CA TYR A 114 -1.78 7.10 13.80
C TYR A 114 -1.54 5.71 14.38
N VAL A 115 -0.35 5.42 14.91
CA VAL A 115 -0.06 4.11 15.50
C VAL A 115 -1.01 3.81 16.65
N GLY A 116 -1.19 4.74 17.59
CA GLY A 116 -2.12 4.58 18.70
C GLY A 116 -3.58 4.40 18.26
N LYS A 117 -4.00 5.15 17.23
CA LYS A 117 -5.34 5.02 16.63
C LYS A 117 -5.51 3.67 15.91
N ASN A 118 -4.46 3.21 15.21
CA ASN A 118 -4.45 1.92 14.54
C ASN A 118 -4.64 0.75 15.52
N LEU A 119 -3.96 0.81 16.68
CA LEU A 119 -4.14 -0.23 17.71
C LEU A 119 -5.57 -0.28 18.27
N LYS A 120 -6.26 0.86 18.33
CA LYS A 120 -7.68 0.90 18.79
C LYS A 120 -8.61 0.21 17.82
N VAL A 121 -8.44 0.41 16.50
CA VAL A 121 -9.34 -0.16 15.48
C VAL A 121 -9.04 -1.62 15.15
N LEU A 122 -7.83 -2.11 15.42
CA LEU A 122 -7.50 -3.53 15.23
C LEU A 122 -8.38 -4.43 16.08
N GLY A 123 -8.85 -5.52 15.48
CA GLY A 123 -9.53 -6.63 16.16
C GLY A 123 -8.56 -7.55 16.90
N ASP A 124 -9.06 -8.64 17.40
CA ASP A 124 -8.29 -9.66 18.12
C ASP A 124 -7.28 -10.34 17.17
N GLY A 125 -6.01 -10.43 17.56
CA GLY A 125 -4.93 -10.93 16.70
C GLY A 125 -4.56 -10.01 15.55
N GLY A 126 -5.02 -8.76 15.56
CA GLY A 126 -4.79 -7.78 14.50
C GLY A 126 -3.30 -7.44 14.28
N ARG A 127 -2.95 -7.05 13.07
CA ARG A 127 -1.57 -6.80 12.65
C ARG A 127 -1.41 -5.37 12.16
N HIS A 128 -0.53 -4.61 12.79
CA HIS A 128 -0.10 -3.28 12.34
C HIS A 128 1.22 -3.38 11.62
N VAL A 129 1.30 -2.92 10.38
CA VAL A 129 2.49 -3.00 9.54
C VAL A 129 2.91 -1.61 9.09
N SER A 130 4.00 -1.09 9.66
CA SER A 130 4.59 0.19 9.27
C SER A 130 5.51 0.03 8.06
N ILE A 131 5.36 0.92 7.07
CA ILE A 131 6.21 0.98 5.87
C ILE A 131 6.90 2.33 5.68
N ALA A 132 6.40 3.38 6.35
CA ALA A 132 7.00 4.71 6.39
C ALA A 132 6.53 5.44 7.67
N THR A 133 7.05 6.64 7.88
CA THR A 133 6.75 7.48 9.06
C THR A 133 6.66 8.95 8.65
N MET A 134 5.71 9.25 7.73
CA MET A 134 5.61 10.56 7.08
C MET A 134 5.33 11.69 8.07
N GLU A 135 4.54 11.43 9.13
CA GLU A 135 4.21 12.41 10.19
C GLU A 135 5.10 12.25 11.43
N GLY A 136 6.00 11.27 11.45
CA GLY A 136 6.96 11.09 12.54
C GLY A 136 7.22 9.64 12.90
N ALA A 137 8.46 9.38 13.39
CA ALA A 137 8.94 8.04 13.70
C ALA A 137 8.69 7.59 15.14
N LYS A 138 8.16 8.48 15.99
CA LYS A 138 7.88 8.17 17.40
C LYS A 138 6.38 8.18 17.63
N ALA A 139 5.89 7.21 18.39
CA ALA A 139 4.49 7.07 18.73
C ALA A 139 4.32 6.72 20.21
N GLU A 140 3.27 7.22 20.83
CA GLU A 140 2.81 6.78 22.13
C GLU A 140 1.74 5.70 21.94
N ILE A 141 1.86 4.57 22.63
CA ILE A 141 0.97 3.44 22.50
C ILE A 141 0.50 2.90 23.86
N ASP A 142 -0.74 2.45 23.94
CA ASP A 142 -1.24 1.72 25.10
C ASP A 142 -0.91 0.22 24.97
N ILE A 143 0.09 -0.22 25.73
CA ILE A 143 0.55 -1.62 25.73
C ILE A 143 -0.57 -2.59 26.16
N ARG A 144 -1.55 -2.14 26.95
CA ARG A 144 -2.69 -2.98 27.36
C ARG A 144 -3.50 -3.44 26.15
N LEU A 145 -3.67 -2.59 25.11
CA LEU A 145 -4.35 -2.99 23.87
C LEU A 145 -3.61 -4.14 23.18
N ILE A 146 -2.28 -4.07 23.14
CA ILE A 146 -1.45 -5.13 22.55
C ILE A 146 -1.67 -6.45 23.27
N MET A 147 -1.65 -6.42 24.62
CA MET A 147 -1.83 -7.61 25.45
C MET A 147 -3.25 -8.18 25.33
N GLN A 148 -4.26 -7.32 25.45
CA GLN A 148 -5.68 -7.72 25.47
C GLN A 148 -6.13 -8.31 24.13
N LYS A 149 -5.71 -7.69 23.02
CA LYS A 149 -6.08 -8.11 21.66
C LYS A 149 -5.00 -8.97 20.98
N ARG A 150 -3.91 -9.34 21.67
CA ARG A 150 -2.81 -10.14 21.10
C ARG A 150 -2.25 -9.59 19.80
N LEU A 151 -2.10 -8.25 19.71
CA LEU A 151 -1.73 -7.56 18.51
C LEU A 151 -0.26 -7.82 18.10
N ILE A 152 -0.01 -7.75 16.79
CA ILE A 152 1.33 -7.82 16.23
C ILE A 152 1.67 -6.44 15.66
N LEU A 153 2.75 -5.83 16.15
CA LEU A 153 3.34 -4.63 15.59
C LEU A 153 4.60 -5.01 14.83
N THR A 154 4.64 -4.69 13.56
CA THR A 154 5.78 -5.00 12.69
C THR A 154 5.98 -3.90 11.66
N GLY A 155 7.04 -4.01 10.88
CA GLY A 155 7.32 -3.11 9.79
C GLY A 155 8.50 -3.60 8.98
N SER A 156 8.76 -2.97 7.84
CA SER A 156 9.94 -3.32 7.05
C SER A 156 10.39 -2.21 6.12
N THR A 157 11.67 -2.32 5.76
CA THR A 157 12.25 -1.66 4.59
C THR A 157 12.80 -2.73 3.65
N LEU A 158 12.66 -2.52 2.34
CA LEU A 158 13.21 -3.45 1.34
C LEU A 158 14.66 -3.15 0.98
N ARG A 159 15.09 -1.89 1.15
CA ARG A 159 16.39 -1.41 0.68
C ARG A 159 17.56 -2.28 1.20
N ASN A 160 17.57 -2.58 2.49
CA ASN A 160 18.66 -3.25 3.18
C ASN A 160 18.55 -4.79 3.18
N ARG A 161 17.55 -5.37 2.49
CA ARG A 161 17.43 -6.81 2.40
C ARG A 161 18.48 -7.40 1.48
N SER A 162 18.88 -8.64 1.78
CA SER A 162 19.83 -9.40 0.98
C SER A 162 19.31 -9.67 -0.44
N VAL A 163 20.24 -9.99 -1.33
CA VAL A 163 19.89 -10.38 -2.72
C VAL A 163 19.02 -11.65 -2.71
N SER A 164 19.30 -12.61 -1.83
CA SER A 164 18.54 -13.86 -1.70
C SER A 164 17.08 -13.59 -1.29
N GLU A 165 16.85 -12.77 -0.26
CA GLU A 165 15.50 -12.40 0.18
C GLU A 165 14.71 -11.69 -0.90
N LYS A 166 15.35 -10.75 -1.64
CA LYS A 166 14.70 -10.05 -2.76
C LYS A 166 14.40 -10.98 -3.94
N THR A 167 15.24 -11.98 -4.17
CA THR A 167 15.02 -12.99 -5.21
C THR A 167 13.84 -13.91 -4.85
N GLU A 168 13.75 -14.34 -3.60
CA GLU A 168 12.62 -15.12 -3.08
C GLU A 168 11.31 -14.32 -3.19
N LEU A 169 11.36 -13.04 -2.79
CA LEU A 169 10.21 -12.14 -2.91
C LEU A 169 9.76 -11.99 -4.38
N ALA A 170 10.70 -11.79 -5.31
CA ALA A 170 10.41 -11.70 -6.74
C ALA A 170 9.78 -12.98 -7.29
N LYS A 171 10.25 -14.15 -6.85
CA LYS A 171 9.67 -15.43 -7.22
C LYS A 171 8.21 -15.53 -6.76
N ASN A 172 7.95 -15.27 -5.49
CA ASN A 172 6.60 -15.32 -4.92
C ASN A 172 5.63 -14.36 -5.62
N ILE A 173 6.10 -13.14 -5.93
CA ILE A 173 5.33 -12.14 -6.69
C ILE A 173 5.02 -12.66 -8.09
N ARG A 174 6.00 -13.23 -8.78
CA ARG A 174 5.82 -13.80 -10.12
C ARG A 174 4.78 -14.93 -10.14
N GLU A 175 4.81 -15.79 -9.14
CA GLU A 175 3.92 -16.95 -9.04
C GLU A 175 2.49 -16.56 -8.63
N THR A 176 2.32 -15.49 -7.85
CA THR A 176 1.01 -15.14 -7.29
C THR A 176 0.41 -13.86 -7.90
N VAL A 177 1.20 -12.78 -7.99
CA VAL A 177 0.67 -11.47 -8.37
C VAL A 177 0.66 -11.27 -9.88
N TRP A 178 1.65 -11.82 -10.60
CA TRP A 178 1.70 -11.71 -12.06
C TRP A 178 0.45 -12.26 -12.76
N PRO A 179 -0.08 -13.44 -12.38
CA PRO A 179 -1.36 -13.92 -12.92
C PRO A 179 -2.53 -12.94 -12.71
N TRP A 180 -2.58 -12.21 -11.58
CA TRP A 180 -3.62 -11.21 -11.36
C TRP A 180 -3.47 -10.00 -12.29
N ILE A 181 -2.22 -9.59 -12.58
CA ILE A 181 -1.93 -8.51 -13.53
C ILE A 181 -2.28 -8.93 -14.95
N GLU A 182 -1.88 -10.13 -15.38
CA GLU A 182 -2.17 -10.70 -16.71
C GLU A 182 -3.68 -10.89 -16.94
N ALA A 183 -4.42 -11.22 -15.87
CA ALA A 183 -5.88 -11.30 -15.89
C ALA A 183 -6.56 -9.90 -15.87
N GLY A 184 -5.81 -8.81 -15.78
CA GLY A 184 -6.35 -7.44 -15.72
C GLY A 184 -7.00 -7.05 -14.39
N MET A 185 -6.83 -7.89 -13.34
CA MET A 185 -7.36 -7.60 -12.00
C MET A 185 -6.57 -6.47 -11.31
N ILE A 186 -5.31 -6.30 -11.67
CA ILE A 186 -4.42 -5.26 -11.17
C ILE A 186 -3.88 -4.48 -12.35
N LYS A 187 -4.05 -3.15 -12.30
CA LYS A 187 -3.49 -2.22 -13.29
C LYS A 187 -2.86 -1.03 -12.59
N PRO A 188 -1.62 -0.65 -12.95
CA PRO A 188 -0.99 0.54 -12.38
C PRO A 188 -1.79 1.80 -12.67
N VAL A 189 -1.99 2.64 -11.66
CA VAL A 189 -2.62 3.95 -11.81
C VAL A 189 -1.51 4.96 -12.07
N ILE A 190 -1.48 5.52 -13.28
CA ILE A 190 -0.52 6.55 -13.69
C ILE A 190 -1.21 7.91 -13.63
N TYR A 191 -0.75 8.78 -12.74
CA TYR A 191 -1.22 10.16 -12.67
C TYR A 191 -0.70 10.98 -13.86
N ARG A 192 0.62 10.94 -14.08
CA ARG A 192 1.28 11.70 -15.16
C ARG A 192 2.65 11.11 -15.46
N THR A 193 3.08 11.33 -16.71
CA THR A 193 4.46 11.08 -17.14
C THR A 193 5.21 12.39 -17.33
N PHE A 194 6.53 12.38 -17.11
CA PHE A 194 7.42 13.50 -17.38
C PHE A 194 8.67 12.96 -18.09
N PRO A 195 9.26 13.71 -19.04
CA PRO A 195 10.61 13.41 -19.52
C PRO A 195 11.60 13.40 -18.35
N LEU A 196 12.63 12.55 -18.39
CA LEU A 196 13.66 12.50 -17.36
C LEU A 196 14.33 13.87 -17.13
N THR A 197 14.48 14.66 -18.19
CA THR A 197 15.01 16.03 -18.14
C THR A 197 14.13 16.98 -17.29
N GLU A 198 12.88 16.63 -17.05
CA GLU A 198 11.93 17.41 -16.25
C GLU A 198 11.70 16.78 -14.85
N ALA A 199 12.63 15.98 -14.34
CA ALA A 199 12.51 15.33 -13.05
C ALA A 199 12.18 16.29 -11.89
N ALA A 200 12.72 17.52 -11.91
CA ALA A 200 12.40 18.56 -10.91
C ALA A 200 10.90 18.92 -10.91
N ARG A 201 10.26 19.00 -12.09
CA ARG A 201 8.81 19.24 -12.21
C ARG A 201 7.99 18.05 -11.71
N ALA A 202 8.47 16.83 -11.98
CA ALA A 202 7.84 15.62 -11.46
C ALA A 202 7.88 15.56 -9.92
N HIS A 203 9.01 15.94 -9.31
CA HIS A 203 9.13 16.05 -7.85
C HIS A 203 8.18 17.12 -7.28
N ALA A 204 8.14 18.32 -7.88
CA ALA A 204 7.22 19.36 -7.45
C ALA A 204 5.74 18.90 -7.53
N ALA A 205 5.35 18.19 -8.59
CA ALA A 205 4.01 17.62 -8.73
C ALA A 205 3.71 16.54 -7.67
N LEU A 206 4.72 15.76 -7.27
CA LEU A 206 4.59 14.79 -6.17
C LEU A 206 4.38 15.47 -4.83
N GLU A 207 5.16 16.53 -4.54
CA GLU A 207 5.12 17.30 -3.28
C GLU A 207 3.81 18.08 -3.11
N GLN A 208 3.17 18.53 -4.21
CA GLN A 208 1.84 19.15 -4.16
C GLN A 208 0.78 18.22 -3.58
N GLY A 209 1.00 16.92 -3.66
CA GLY A 209 0.14 15.93 -3.03
C GLY A 209 -1.23 15.73 -3.68
N ASP A 210 -1.51 16.31 -4.84
CA ASP A 210 -2.82 16.19 -5.53
C ASP A 210 -2.94 14.94 -6.39
N HIS A 211 -1.84 14.23 -6.61
CA HIS A 211 -1.78 13.05 -7.46
C HIS A 211 -2.57 11.86 -6.90
N ILE A 212 -3.05 11.01 -7.81
CA ILE A 212 -3.61 9.69 -7.54
C ILE A 212 -2.78 8.67 -8.32
N GLY A 213 -2.16 7.71 -7.63
CA GLY A 213 -1.27 6.72 -8.23
C GLY A 213 0.16 7.20 -8.39
N LYS A 214 0.80 6.86 -9.50
CA LYS A 214 2.24 7.01 -9.75
C LYS A 214 2.54 8.13 -10.74
N ILE A 215 3.68 8.78 -10.54
CA ILE A 215 4.34 9.63 -11.54
C ILE A 215 5.48 8.83 -12.14
N VAL A 216 5.60 8.82 -13.46
CA VAL A 216 6.62 8.04 -14.18
C VAL A 216 7.50 8.98 -14.99
N LEU A 217 8.82 8.79 -14.91
CA LEU A 217 9.79 9.48 -15.77
C LEU A 217 10.05 8.63 -17.01
N THR A 218 10.02 9.26 -18.18
CA THR A 218 10.29 8.61 -19.48
C THR A 218 11.66 9.00 -20.02
N ILE A 219 12.36 8.03 -20.58
CA ILE A 219 13.60 8.22 -21.34
C ILE A 219 13.20 8.22 -22.81
N GLN A 220 13.52 9.32 -23.51
CA GLN A 220 13.33 9.43 -24.96
C GLN A 220 14.55 8.89 -25.68
#